data_14204b014fdf01cc6f27010520feda7a
#
_entry.id   14204b014fdf01cc6f27010520feda7a
#
_cell.length_a   1.000
_cell.length_b   1.000
_cell.length_c   1.000
_cell.angle_alpha   90.00
_cell.angle_beta   90.00
_cell.angle_gamma   90.00
#
_symmetry.space_group_name_H-M   'P 1'
#
loop_
_entity.id
_entity.type
_entity.pdbx_description
1 polymer ?
#
loop_
_entity_poly.entity_id
_entity_poly.type
_entity_poly.pdbx_seq_one_letter_code
_entity_poly.pdbx_strand_id
1 'polypeptide(L)'
;YWESDENRILSLVPQKQGETVVISGLYFRDSLPLWRCAGSVIPVFSLRSEKSFGVGDLGDLHMLVDWARKTHQRIIQVLPMNDTTMTHTWVDSYPYSAISIYALHPMYVDLSALGTLKDPERAAFYAGKQKELNAKDTVDYEEVLKYKLGYCQEYFAGEGKAVLDTPEFKEFLAQNESWLMPYATYCFLRESYGTSDFSQWQGNSTYNKTRVRTLCREDSDAWPEISFSYFLQYVLHNQFKSVSDYARKNGVVLKGDLPIGVSRTSVEAWTEPKYFNMNGQAGAPPDDFSMNGQNWLFPTYNWDAMEKDNFSWWKKRFAKLSDYFDCFRIDHILGFFRIWEVPCEYVQGLCGH
;
A
#
# COMPACT_ATOMS: atom_id res chain seq x y z
N TYR A 1 -14.86 3.92 25.15
CA TYR A 1 -16.04 4.23 25.97
C TYR A 1 -16.63 5.55 25.50
N TRP A 2 -17.93 5.60 25.31
CA TRP A 2 -18.65 6.79 24.85
C TRP A 2 -19.71 7.14 25.90
N GLU A 3 -20.03 8.41 26.05
CA GLU A 3 -21.15 8.84 26.85
C GLU A 3 -22.46 8.32 26.21
N SER A 4 -23.40 7.78 26.99
CA SER A 4 -24.54 7.01 26.45
C SER A 4 -25.72 7.85 25.99
N ASP A 5 -25.68 9.15 26.23
CA ASP A 5 -26.77 10.08 25.95
C ASP A 5 -26.25 11.27 25.14
N GLU A 6 -27.00 12.38 25.09
CA GLU A 6 -26.56 13.58 24.38
C GLU A 6 -25.23 14.12 24.93
N ASN A 7 -24.35 14.58 24.03
CA ASN A 7 -23.08 15.17 24.39
C ASN A 7 -23.29 16.30 25.40
N ARG A 8 -22.67 16.22 26.56
CA ARG A 8 -22.69 17.30 27.54
C ARG A 8 -21.70 18.37 27.12
N ILE A 9 -22.20 19.61 27.08
CA ILE A 9 -21.38 20.80 26.85
C ILE A 9 -20.90 21.30 28.20
N LEU A 10 -19.58 21.21 28.45
CA LEU A 10 -18.94 21.83 29.60
C LEU A 10 -18.54 23.26 29.22
N SER A 11 -19.26 24.25 29.74
CA SER A 11 -18.85 25.64 29.64
C SER A 11 -17.75 25.90 30.67
N LEU A 12 -16.52 26.07 30.21
CA LEU A 12 -15.42 26.52 31.05
C LEU A 12 -15.60 28.05 31.30
N VAL A 13 -16.23 28.40 32.39
CA VAL A 13 -16.21 29.77 32.89
C VAL A 13 -14.80 30.05 33.39
N PRO A 14 -14.20 31.24 33.16
CA PRO A 14 -12.90 31.59 33.70
C PRO A 14 -12.81 31.30 35.19
N GLN A 15 -12.00 30.30 35.55
CA GLN A 15 -11.83 29.88 36.94
C GLN A 15 -10.71 30.73 37.58
N LYS A 16 -10.80 30.94 38.90
CA LYS A 16 -9.66 31.56 39.63
C LYS A 16 -8.50 30.57 39.64
N GLN A 17 -7.29 31.11 39.57
CA GLN A 17 -6.09 30.26 39.63
C GLN A 17 -6.06 29.40 40.92
N GLY A 18 -5.96 28.09 40.78
CA GLY A 18 -5.96 27.14 41.91
C GLY A 18 -7.32 26.57 42.28
N GLU A 19 -8.42 26.94 41.56
CA GLU A 19 -9.71 26.36 41.81
C GLU A 19 -9.83 24.98 41.16
N THR A 20 -10.33 24.00 41.93
CA THR A 20 -10.56 22.64 41.45
C THR A 20 -12.04 22.45 41.13
N VAL A 21 -12.36 22.13 39.90
CA VAL A 21 -13.73 21.80 39.50
C VAL A 21 -13.89 20.29 39.57
N VAL A 22 -14.77 19.80 40.42
CA VAL A 22 -15.13 18.41 40.53
C VAL A 22 -16.41 18.15 39.73
N ILE A 23 -16.31 17.36 38.67
CA ILE A 23 -17.44 16.93 37.86
C ILE A 23 -17.83 15.53 38.32
N SER A 24 -19.02 15.38 38.92
CA SER A 24 -19.54 14.10 39.35
C SER A 24 -20.70 13.64 38.47
N GLY A 25 -20.99 12.35 38.52
CA GLY A 25 -22.11 11.76 37.73
C GLY A 25 -21.80 11.52 36.26
N LEU A 26 -20.53 11.61 35.86
CA LEU A 26 -20.09 11.14 34.54
C LEU A 26 -19.90 9.64 34.60
N TYR A 27 -20.49 8.93 33.67
CA TYR A 27 -20.22 7.51 33.44
C TYR A 27 -20.29 7.19 31.95
N PHE A 28 -19.38 6.33 31.54
CA PHE A 28 -19.33 5.83 30.17
C PHE A 28 -20.09 4.52 30.10
N ARG A 29 -21.01 4.42 29.16
CA ARG A 29 -21.61 3.13 28.79
C ARG A 29 -20.86 2.58 27.59
N ASP A 30 -20.53 1.30 27.65
CA ASP A 30 -20.14 0.55 26.47
C ASP A 30 -21.42 0.27 25.68
N SER A 31 -21.70 1.08 24.67
CA SER A 31 -22.89 0.97 23.82
C SER A 31 -22.74 -0.11 22.75
N LEU A 32 -21.53 -0.64 22.58
CA LEU A 32 -21.28 -1.71 21.62
C LEU A 32 -21.34 -3.07 22.32
N PRO A 33 -21.99 -4.06 21.69
CA PRO A 33 -21.95 -5.43 22.20
C PRO A 33 -20.48 -5.88 22.28
N LEU A 34 -20.14 -6.55 23.36
CA LEU A 34 -18.77 -7.04 23.59
C LEU A 34 -18.42 -8.06 22.50
N TRP A 35 -17.71 -7.59 21.46
CA TRP A 35 -17.25 -8.45 20.40
C TRP A 35 -15.89 -9.07 20.79
N ARG A 36 -15.93 -10.37 21.05
CA ARG A 36 -14.72 -11.15 21.28
C ARG A 36 -14.37 -11.89 20.00
N CYS A 37 -13.12 -11.72 19.55
CA CYS A 37 -12.64 -12.39 18.37
C CYS A 37 -11.17 -12.80 18.53
N ALA A 38 -10.78 -13.79 17.77
CA ALA A 38 -9.39 -14.17 17.55
C ALA A 38 -9.07 -14.03 16.06
N GLY A 39 -7.81 -13.86 15.76
CA GLY A 39 -7.32 -13.75 14.39
C GLY A 39 -5.81 -13.94 14.31
N SER A 40 -5.31 -14.03 13.09
CA SER A 40 -3.89 -14.20 12.79
C SER A 40 -3.35 -12.99 12.06
N VAL A 41 -2.07 -12.68 12.30
CA VAL A 41 -1.29 -11.71 11.51
C VAL A 41 -0.42 -12.52 10.57
N ILE A 42 -0.66 -12.41 9.27
CA ILE A 42 0.02 -13.23 8.26
C ILE A 42 0.44 -12.33 7.09
N PRO A 43 1.74 -12.26 6.77
CA PRO A 43 2.19 -11.64 5.52
C PRO A 43 1.66 -12.44 4.34
N VAL A 44 0.97 -11.80 3.39
CA VAL A 44 0.41 -12.52 2.24
C VAL A 44 1.51 -13.25 1.46
N PHE A 45 2.67 -12.63 1.28
CA PHE A 45 3.80 -13.24 0.57
C PHE A 45 4.33 -14.54 1.22
N SER A 46 4.03 -14.80 2.49
CA SER A 46 4.44 -16.03 3.19
C SER A 46 3.48 -17.21 2.97
N LEU A 47 2.32 -16.97 2.38
CA LEU A 47 1.36 -18.03 2.07
C LEU A 47 1.89 -18.94 0.96
N ARG A 48 1.48 -20.20 1.00
CA ARG A 48 1.80 -21.19 -0.03
C ARG A 48 0.62 -22.12 -0.26
N SER A 49 0.31 -22.34 -1.52
CA SER A 49 -0.60 -23.35 -2.00
C SER A 49 -0.04 -24.01 -3.26
N GLU A 50 -0.72 -25.01 -3.77
CA GLU A 50 -0.36 -25.62 -5.06
C GLU A 50 -0.50 -24.64 -6.23
N LYS A 51 -1.32 -23.58 -6.07
CA LYS A 51 -1.57 -22.56 -7.09
C LYS A 51 -0.64 -21.35 -7.00
N SER A 52 0.05 -21.18 -5.89
CA SER A 52 1.00 -20.06 -5.72
C SER A 52 2.09 -20.09 -6.79
N PHE A 53 2.67 -18.95 -7.06
CA PHE A 53 3.78 -18.82 -8.02
C PHE A 53 5.08 -18.46 -7.28
N GLY A 54 5.48 -19.31 -6.33
CA GLY A 54 6.67 -19.08 -5.51
C GLY A 54 6.52 -18.02 -4.43
N VAL A 55 5.36 -17.38 -4.32
CA VAL A 55 4.98 -16.37 -3.33
C VAL A 55 3.48 -16.45 -3.10
N GLY A 56 3.02 -16.13 -1.89
CA GLY A 56 1.59 -16.01 -1.64
C GLY A 56 1.00 -14.79 -2.33
N ASP A 57 -0.23 -14.94 -2.84
CA ASP A 57 -0.92 -13.92 -3.61
C ASP A 57 -2.41 -13.77 -3.21
N LEU A 58 -3.18 -13.03 -3.99
CA LEU A 58 -4.59 -12.78 -3.68
C LEU A 58 -5.46 -14.03 -3.75
N GLY A 59 -5.08 -15.03 -4.56
CA GLY A 59 -5.72 -16.33 -4.55
C GLY A 59 -5.45 -17.10 -3.25
N ASP A 60 -4.24 -17.03 -2.73
CA ASP A 60 -3.87 -17.62 -1.45
C ASP A 60 -4.57 -16.91 -0.28
N LEU A 61 -4.71 -15.59 -0.34
CA LEU A 61 -5.47 -14.83 0.65
C LEU A 61 -6.95 -15.23 0.65
N HIS A 62 -7.54 -15.51 -0.52
CA HIS A 62 -8.90 -16.04 -0.60
C HIS A 62 -9.02 -17.39 0.14
N MET A 63 -8.08 -18.29 -0.06
CA MET A 63 -8.06 -19.59 0.65
C MET A 63 -7.82 -19.42 2.16
N LEU A 64 -7.06 -18.42 2.56
CA LEU A 64 -6.84 -18.09 3.97
C LEU A 64 -8.15 -17.64 4.65
N VAL A 65 -9.04 -16.95 3.95
CA VAL A 65 -10.38 -16.61 4.46
C VAL A 65 -11.17 -17.88 4.78
N ASP A 66 -11.12 -18.90 3.91
CA ASP A 66 -11.77 -20.18 4.18
C ASP A 66 -11.18 -20.89 5.41
N TRP A 67 -9.86 -20.85 5.54
CA TRP A 67 -9.19 -21.42 6.69
C TRP A 67 -9.59 -20.68 7.98
N ALA A 68 -9.60 -19.35 7.99
CA ALA A 68 -10.03 -18.55 9.13
C ALA A 68 -11.46 -18.89 9.55
N ARG A 69 -12.39 -18.99 8.57
CA ARG A 69 -13.77 -19.40 8.82
C ARG A 69 -13.87 -20.79 9.48
N LYS A 70 -13.12 -21.77 8.93
CA LYS A 70 -13.10 -23.17 9.45
C LYS A 70 -12.52 -23.26 10.87
N THR A 71 -11.58 -22.40 11.20
CA THR A 71 -10.94 -22.36 12.53
C THR A 71 -11.60 -21.35 13.47
N HIS A 72 -12.75 -20.80 13.10
CA HIS A 72 -13.51 -19.81 13.87
C HIS A 72 -12.75 -18.50 14.15
N GLN A 73 -11.72 -18.19 13.39
CA GLN A 73 -11.08 -16.88 13.43
C GLN A 73 -11.95 -15.84 12.72
N ARG A 74 -11.92 -14.62 13.21
CA ARG A 74 -12.74 -13.52 12.73
C ARG A 74 -11.96 -12.37 12.12
N ILE A 75 -10.64 -12.35 12.31
CA ILE A 75 -9.76 -11.30 11.78
C ILE A 75 -8.57 -11.95 11.10
N ILE A 76 -8.26 -11.47 9.92
CA ILE A 76 -6.98 -11.69 9.24
C ILE A 76 -6.32 -10.32 9.12
N GLN A 77 -5.18 -10.12 9.80
CA GLN A 77 -4.34 -8.96 9.60
C GLN A 77 -3.24 -9.31 8.62
N VAL A 78 -3.06 -8.49 7.59
CA VAL A 78 -1.97 -8.61 6.62
C VAL A 78 -0.96 -7.48 6.82
N LEU A 79 0.27 -7.67 6.32
CA LEU A 79 1.25 -6.59 6.18
C LEU A 79 0.88 -5.67 5.01
N PRO A 80 1.55 -4.51 4.86
CA PRO A 80 1.25 -3.60 3.75
C PRO A 80 1.29 -4.30 2.39
N MET A 81 0.29 -4.02 1.57
CA MET A 81 0.11 -4.62 0.24
C MET A 81 0.49 -3.66 -0.90
N ASN A 82 0.95 -2.47 -0.54
CA ASN A 82 1.33 -1.43 -1.49
C ASN A 82 2.58 -1.80 -2.29
N ASP A 83 2.70 -1.19 -3.46
CA ASP A 83 3.86 -1.37 -4.33
C ASP A 83 5.14 -0.79 -3.70
N THR A 84 6.20 -1.59 -3.69
CA THR A 84 7.52 -1.26 -3.17
C THR A 84 8.62 -1.39 -4.24
N THR A 85 8.24 -1.63 -5.51
CA THR A 85 9.21 -1.88 -6.59
C THR A 85 10.00 -0.61 -6.95
N MET A 86 11.19 -0.48 -6.41
CA MET A 86 12.14 0.61 -6.71
C MET A 86 13.25 0.16 -7.64
N THR A 87 13.78 -1.04 -7.40
CA THR A 87 15.01 -1.54 -8.02
C THR A 87 14.82 -2.89 -8.72
N HIS A 88 13.66 -3.53 -8.54
CA HIS A 88 13.36 -4.92 -8.95
C HIS A 88 14.29 -5.98 -8.34
N THR A 89 14.98 -5.63 -7.25
CA THR A 89 15.86 -6.54 -6.49
C THR A 89 15.18 -6.95 -5.17
N TRP A 90 15.78 -7.89 -4.47
CA TRP A 90 15.30 -8.35 -3.16
C TRP A 90 15.14 -7.22 -2.12
N VAL A 91 15.80 -6.08 -2.30
CA VAL A 91 15.67 -4.90 -1.43
C VAL A 91 14.23 -4.39 -1.41
N ASP A 92 13.50 -4.55 -2.51
CA ASP A 92 12.11 -4.14 -2.65
C ASP A 92 11.13 -5.06 -1.89
N SER A 93 11.60 -6.16 -1.31
CA SER A 93 10.75 -7.11 -0.55
C SER A 93 10.27 -6.54 0.79
N TYR A 94 10.80 -5.40 1.23
CA TYR A 94 10.41 -4.77 2.49
C TYR A 94 9.08 -4.01 2.36
N PRO A 95 7.99 -4.49 2.98
CA PRO A 95 6.64 -4.01 2.67
C PRO A 95 6.33 -2.59 3.17
N TYR A 96 7.16 -2.03 4.06
CA TYR A 96 6.94 -0.69 4.61
C TYR A 96 7.59 0.42 3.78
N SER A 97 8.37 0.07 2.75
CA SER A 97 9.03 1.05 1.85
C SER A 97 8.22 1.30 0.59
N ALA A 98 6.95 1.67 0.74
CA ALA A 98 6.04 1.85 -0.38
C ALA A 98 6.49 3.00 -1.31
N ILE A 99 6.44 2.73 -2.62
CA ILE A 99 6.59 3.76 -3.67
C ILE A 99 5.26 4.45 -4.00
N SER A 100 4.14 3.88 -3.57
CA SER A 100 2.82 4.51 -3.67
C SER A 100 1.91 4.07 -2.53
N ILE A 101 1.14 5.02 -2.00
CA ILE A 101 0.11 4.74 -0.99
C ILE A 101 -1.18 4.17 -1.60
N TYR A 102 -1.28 4.13 -2.91
CA TYR A 102 -2.47 3.70 -3.65
C TYR A 102 -2.26 2.40 -4.41
N ALA A 103 -1.13 2.29 -5.12
CA ALA A 103 -0.86 1.15 -5.99
C ALA A 103 -0.57 -0.13 -5.19
N LEU A 104 -1.08 -1.25 -5.69
CA LEU A 104 -0.85 -2.57 -5.14
C LEU A 104 0.40 -3.21 -5.74
N HIS A 105 1.13 -3.97 -4.93
CA HIS A 105 2.35 -4.62 -5.36
C HIS A 105 2.08 -5.72 -6.39
N PRO A 106 2.76 -5.71 -7.56
CA PRO A 106 2.52 -6.64 -8.67
C PRO A 106 2.67 -8.11 -8.29
N MET A 107 3.52 -8.44 -7.31
CA MET A 107 3.73 -9.83 -6.92
C MET A 107 2.48 -10.52 -6.35
N TYR A 108 1.47 -9.74 -5.90
CA TYR A 108 0.24 -10.30 -5.33
C TYR A 108 -0.81 -10.70 -6.36
N VAL A 109 -0.57 -10.46 -7.67
CA VAL A 109 -1.52 -10.90 -8.70
C VAL A 109 -1.68 -12.42 -8.68
N ASP A 110 -2.92 -12.91 -8.63
CA ASP A 110 -3.23 -14.32 -8.87
C ASP A 110 -3.25 -14.58 -10.39
N LEU A 111 -2.22 -15.24 -10.90
CA LEU A 111 -2.10 -15.56 -12.32
C LEU A 111 -3.16 -16.57 -12.76
N SER A 112 -3.62 -17.45 -11.86
CA SER A 112 -4.64 -18.45 -12.19
C SER A 112 -6.01 -17.83 -12.46
N ALA A 113 -6.30 -16.70 -11.81
CA ALA A 113 -7.52 -15.91 -12.03
C ALA A 113 -7.40 -14.92 -13.19
N LEU A 114 -6.18 -14.62 -13.65
CA LEU A 114 -5.97 -13.73 -14.80
C LEU A 114 -6.42 -14.40 -16.11
N GLY A 115 -6.11 -15.67 -16.30
CA GLY A 115 -6.39 -16.43 -17.51
C GLY A 115 -5.16 -17.18 -18.03
N THR A 116 -5.33 -18.00 -19.06
CA THR A 116 -4.27 -18.81 -19.64
C THR A 116 -3.75 -18.16 -20.92
N LEU A 117 -2.43 -18.15 -21.12
CA LEU A 117 -1.81 -17.70 -22.36
C LEU A 117 -2.26 -18.58 -23.53
N LYS A 118 -2.55 -17.98 -24.68
CA LYS A 118 -2.96 -18.72 -25.90
C LYS A 118 -1.86 -19.56 -26.48
N ASP A 119 -0.61 -19.14 -26.32
CA ASP A 119 0.56 -19.90 -26.76
C ASP A 119 0.81 -21.07 -25.79
N PRO A 120 0.64 -22.36 -26.24
CA PRO A 120 0.83 -23.50 -25.37
C PRO A 120 2.27 -23.68 -24.86
N GLU A 121 3.28 -23.28 -25.65
CA GLU A 121 4.69 -23.37 -25.25
C GLU A 121 4.99 -22.37 -24.15
N ARG A 122 4.48 -21.15 -24.27
CA ARG A 122 4.60 -20.12 -23.21
C ARG A 122 3.84 -20.51 -21.96
N ALA A 123 2.61 -21.02 -22.10
CA ALA A 123 1.83 -21.53 -20.96
C ALA A 123 2.58 -22.66 -20.23
N ALA A 124 3.15 -23.63 -20.96
CA ALA A 124 3.96 -24.71 -20.39
C ALA A 124 5.23 -24.20 -19.71
N PHE A 125 5.91 -23.20 -20.30
CA PHE A 125 7.07 -22.56 -19.72
C PHE A 125 6.76 -21.97 -18.33
N TYR A 126 5.70 -21.17 -18.22
CA TYR A 126 5.32 -20.55 -16.95
C TYR A 126 4.81 -21.59 -15.93
N ALA A 127 4.12 -22.64 -16.37
CA ALA A 127 3.75 -23.75 -15.49
C ALA A 127 4.99 -24.48 -14.93
N GLY A 128 6.05 -24.60 -15.72
CA GLY A 128 7.34 -25.10 -15.27
C GLY A 128 7.98 -24.18 -14.22
N LYS A 129 7.99 -22.88 -14.47
CA LYS A 129 8.51 -21.88 -13.54
C LYS A 129 7.72 -21.81 -12.23
N GLN A 130 6.41 -21.95 -12.29
CA GLN A 130 5.56 -22.04 -11.09
C GLN A 130 6.00 -23.21 -10.20
N LYS A 131 6.17 -24.41 -10.77
CA LYS A 131 6.61 -25.59 -10.03
C LYS A 131 8.00 -25.41 -9.44
N GLU A 132 8.94 -24.86 -10.22
CA GLU A 132 10.31 -24.57 -9.78
C GLU A 132 10.33 -23.62 -8.58
N LEU A 133 9.65 -22.47 -8.70
CA LEU A 133 9.64 -21.44 -7.65
C LEU A 133 8.84 -21.90 -6.43
N ASN A 134 7.76 -22.64 -6.62
CA ASN A 134 6.94 -23.17 -5.53
C ASN A 134 7.65 -24.27 -4.73
N ALA A 135 8.64 -24.94 -5.30
CA ALA A 135 9.45 -25.95 -4.63
C ALA A 135 10.58 -25.36 -3.77
N LYS A 136 10.84 -24.04 -3.85
CA LYS A 136 11.87 -23.38 -3.03
C LYS A 136 11.38 -23.18 -1.60
N ASP A 137 12.24 -23.41 -0.61
CA ASP A 137 11.95 -23.20 0.81
C ASP A 137 11.74 -21.71 1.17
N THR A 138 12.35 -20.82 0.41
CA THR A 138 12.25 -19.36 0.59
C THR A 138 11.73 -18.69 -0.68
N VAL A 139 11.15 -17.49 -0.51
CA VAL A 139 10.72 -16.67 -1.65
C VAL A 139 11.94 -16.16 -2.39
N ASP A 140 12.07 -16.52 -3.66
CA ASP A 140 13.00 -15.90 -4.58
C ASP A 140 12.33 -14.67 -5.20
N TYR A 141 12.48 -13.54 -4.52
CA TYR A 141 11.74 -12.32 -4.84
C TYR A 141 11.95 -11.88 -6.30
N GLU A 142 13.20 -11.89 -6.76
CA GLU A 142 13.56 -11.38 -8.09
C GLU A 142 13.00 -12.27 -9.20
N GLU A 143 13.18 -13.60 -9.09
CA GLU A 143 12.65 -14.54 -10.08
C GLU A 143 11.11 -14.58 -10.07
N VAL A 144 10.48 -14.51 -8.87
CA VAL A 144 9.02 -14.42 -8.75
C VAL A 144 8.50 -13.18 -9.46
N LEU A 145 9.05 -12.00 -9.14
CA LEU A 145 8.60 -10.73 -9.73
C LEU A 145 8.80 -10.74 -11.25
N LYS A 146 9.96 -11.15 -11.72
CA LYS A 146 10.30 -11.26 -13.14
C LYS A 146 9.30 -12.12 -13.92
N TYR A 147 9.02 -13.33 -13.43
CA TYR A 147 8.15 -14.25 -14.17
C TYR A 147 6.66 -13.90 -14.02
N LYS A 148 6.22 -13.39 -12.86
CA LYS A 148 4.83 -12.91 -12.72
C LYS A 148 4.56 -11.71 -13.61
N LEU A 149 5.46 -10.72 -13.62
CA LEU A 149 5.34 -9.57 -14.52
C LEU A 149 5.43 -9.99 -15.99
N GLY A 150 6.36 -10.88 -16.35
CA GLY A 150 6.47 -11.39 -17.71
C GLY A 150 5.20 -12.07 -18.18
N TYR A 151 4.58 -12.91 -17.33
CA TYR A 151 3.29 -13.53 -17.62
C TYR A 151 2.20 -12.48 -17.86
N CYS A 152 2.11 -11.49 -16.96
CA CYS A 152 1.11 -10.43 -17.08
C CYS A 152 1.31 -9.60 -18.36
N GLN A 153 2.56 -9.32 -18.75
CA GLN A 153 2.89 -8.60 -19.99
C GLN A 153 2.48 -9.40 -21.24
N GLU A 154 2.80 -10.68 -21.28
CA GLU A 154 2.42 -11.56 -22.41
C GLU A 154 0.89 -11.71 -22.50
N TYR A 155 0.22 -11.90 -21.37
CA TYR A 155 -1.23 -11.92 -21.33
C TYR A 155 -1.84 -10.60 -21.80
N PHE A 156 -1.33 -9.48 -21.32
CA PHE A 156 -1.79 -8.16 -21.75
C PHE A 156 -1.61 -7.93 -23.23
N ALA A 157 -0.46 -8.30 -23.79
CA ALA A 157 -0.19 -8.15 -25.22
C ALA A 157 -1.15 -8.97 -26.10
N GLY A 158 -1.55 -10.17 -25.63
CA GLY A 158 -2.46 -11.05 -26.34
C GLY A 158 -3.94 -10.75 -26.11
N GLU A 159 -4.37 -10.84 -24.86
CA GLU A 159 -5.78 -10.83 -24.46
C GLU A 159 -6.18 -9.57 -23.71
N GLY A 160 -5.26 -9.07 -22.86
CA GLY A 160 -5.58 -8.06 -21.87
C GLY A 160 -5.84 -6.68 -22.42
N LYS A 161 -5.33 -6.33 -23.60
CA LYS A 161 -5.57 -5.01 -24.22
C LYS A 161 -7.06 -4.72 -24.42
N ALA A 162 -7.85 -5.72 -24.75
CA ALA A 162 -9.29 -5.55 -24.93
C ALA A 162 -10.02 -5.11 -23.66
N VAL A 163 -9.42 -5.35 -22.49
CA VAL A 163 -9.96 -4.91 -21.18
C VAL A 163 -10.02 -3.39 -21.11
N LEU A 164 -9.07 -2.68 -21.71
CA LEU A 164 -9.01 -1.21 -21.69
C LEU A 164 -10.22 -0.54 -22.34
N ASP A 165 -10.91 -1.26 -23.23
CA ASP A 165 -12.09 -0.75 -23.92
C ASP A 165 -13.39 -1.03 -23.18
N THR A 166 -13.36 -1.85 -22.12
CA THR A 166 -14.56 -2.21 -21.34
C THR A 166 -15.09 -1.04 -20.52
N PRO A 167 -16.42 -0.95 -20.33
CA PRO A 167 -17.01 0.08 -19.48
C PRO A 167 -16.49 0.03 -18.04
N GLU A 168 -16.28 -1.16 -17.50
CA GLU A 168 -15.81 -1.39 -16.12
C GLU A 168 -14.39 -0.85 -15.94
N PHE A 169 -13.50 -1.06 -16.92
CA PHE A 169 -12.15 -0.48 -16.86
C PHE A 169 -12.20 1.06 -16.98
N LYS A 170 -13.01 1.58 -17.88
CA LYS A 170 -13.16 3.05 -18.05
C LYS A 170 -13.69 3.71 -16.79
N GLU A 171 -14.63 3.08 -16.11
CA GLU A 171 -15.12 3.54 -14.81
C GLU A 171 -14.01 3.50 -13.74
N PHE A 172 -13.27 2.39 -13.64
CA PHE A 172 -12.12 2.27 -12.74
C PHE A 172 -11.08 3.37 -13.00
N LEU A 173 -10.72 3.60 -14.26
CA LEU A 173 -9.76 4.64 -14.65
C LEU A 173 -10.27 6.02 -14.25
N ALA A 174 -11.52 6.34 -14.53
CA ALA A 174 -12.12 7.63 -14.17
C ALA A 174 -12.12 7.90 -12.66
N GLN A 175 -12.42 6.88 -11.85
CA GLN A 175 -12.41 6.98 -10.39
C GLN A 175 -11.00 7.08 -9.80
N ASN A 176 -9.99 6.54 -10.49
CA ASN A 176 -8.61 6.42 -10.00
C ASN A 176 -7.60 7.30 -10.75
N GLU A 177 -8.01 8.06 -11.77
CA GLU A 177 -7.14 8.86 -12.65
C GLU A 177 -6.15 9.72 -11.87
N SER A 178 -6.57 10.28 -10.74
CA SER A 178 -5.80 11.23 -9.96
C SER A 178 -4.49 10.67 -9.40
N TRP A 179 -4.44 9.38 -9.13
CA TRP A 179 -3.25 8.69 -8.62
C TRP A 179 -2.66 7.71 -9.66
N LEU A 180 -3.52 7.08 -10.47
CA LEU A 180 -3.09 6.01 -11.38
C LEU A 180 -2.26 6.55 -12.55
N MET A 181 -2.63 7.72 -13.11
CA MET A 181 -1.83 8.35 -14.16
C MET A 181 -0.42 8.74 -13.68
N PRO A 182 -0.25 9.45 -12.54
CA PRO A 182 1.08 9.72 -11.99
C PRO A 182 1.87 8.45 -11.69
N TYR A 183 1.24 7.43 -11.10
CA TYR A 183 1.88 6.16 -10.79
C TYR A 183 2.39 5.45 -12.04
N ALA A 184 1.55 5.28 -13.06
CA ALA A 184 1.94 4.61 -14.30
C ALA A 184 3.04 5.38 -15.04
N THR A 185 2.96 6.72 -15.04
CA THR A 185 4.03 7.57 -15.57
C THR A 185 5.33 7.43 -14.78
N TYR A 186 5.25 7.37 -13.46
CA TYR A 186 6.40 7.13 -12.61
C TYR A 186 7.06 5.79 -12.93
N CYS A 187 6.29 4.72 -13.08
CA CYS A 187 6.80 3.41 -13.46
C CYS A 187 7.52 3.46 -14.81
N PHE A 188 6.91 4.08 -15.82
CA PHE A 188 7.54 4.29 -17.13
C PHE A 188 8.85 5.08 -17.04
N LEU A 189 8.89 6.17 -16.27
CA LEU A 189 10.08 7.00 -16.12
C LEU A 189 11.17 6.24 -15.35
N ARG A 190 10.82 5.53 -14.27
CA ARG A 190 11.75 4.69 -13.53
C ARG A 190 12.47 3.69 -14.45
N GLU A 191 11.72 2.97 -15.28
CA GLU A 191 12.30 2.04 -16.26
C GLU A 191 13.16 2.75 -17.30
N SER A 192 12.67 3.87 -17.83
CA SER A 192 13.37 4.64 -18.86
C SER A 192 14.70 5.22 -18.38
N TYR A 193 14.76 5.64 -17.11
CA TYR A 193 15.98 6.19 -16.50
C TYR A 193 16.83 5.15 -15.72
N GLY A 194 16.29 3.94 -15.53
CA GLY A 194 16.96 2.88 -14.76
C GLY A 194 17.13 3.21 -13.26
N THR A 195 16.34 4.13 -12.73
CA THR A 195 16.38 4.54 -11.32
C THR A 195 15.05 5.09 -10.84
N SER A 196 14.68 4.77 -9.59
CA SER A 196 13.54 5.37 -8.89
C SER A 196 13.82 6.77 -8.34
N ASP A 197 15.08 7.20 -8.32
CA ASP A 197 15.44 8.55 -7.86
C ASP A 197 15.06 9.58 -8.92
N PHE A 198 13.88 10.15 -8.76
CA PHE A 198 13.34 11.13 -9.69
C PHE A 198 14.18 12.43 -9.77
N SER A 199 15.07 12.68 -8.80
CA SER A 199 16.00 13.83 -8.90
C SER A 199 16.95 13.71 -10.08
N GLN A 200 17.21 12.46 -10.53
CA GLN A 200 18.06 12.15 -11.68
C GLN A 200 17.30 12.13 -13.02
N TRP A 201 15.98 12.28 -13.03
CA TRP A 201 15.17 12.26 -14.24
C TRP A 201 15.24 13.59 -14.98
N GLN A 202 16.11 13.71 -15.96
CA GLN A 202 16.29 14.95 -16.72
C GLN A 202 14.99 15.44 -17.35
N GLY A 203 14.58 16.67 -16.99
CA GLY A 203 13.33 17.26 -17.45
C GLY A 203 12.04 16.67 -16.84
N ASN A 204 12.17 15.64 -15.93
CA ASN A 204 11.05 15.01 -15.23
C ASN A 204 11.26 14.97 -13.70
N SER A 205 12.35 15.54 -13.19
CA SER A 205 12.64 15.59 -11.75
C SER A 205 11.57 16.32 -10.95
N THR A 206 10.91 17.29 -11.56
CA THR A 206 9.76 17.99 -10.98
C THR A 206 8.48 17.53 -11.68
N TYR A 207 7.50 17.14 -10.87
CA TYR A 207 6.19 16.72 -11.40
C TYR A 207 5.51 17.81 -12.22
N ASN A 208 5.06 17.43 -13.41
CA ASN A 208 4.31 18.31 -14.31
C ASN A 208 3.06 17.59 -14.82
N LYS A 209 1.89 18.00 -14.34
CA LYS A 209 0.61 17.38 -14.68
C LYS A 209 0.31 17.38 -16.17
N THR A 210 0.69 18.44 -16.90
CA THR A 210 0.46 18.52 -18.35
C THR A 210 1.33 17.50 -19.08
N ARG A 211 2.60 17.37 -18.69
CA ARG A 211 3.52 16.38 -19.27
C ARG A 211 3.06 14.94 -18.98
N VAL A 212 2.64 14.67 -17.77
CA VAL A 212 2.06 13.35 -17.40
C VAL A 212 0.87 13.03 -18.31
N ARG A 213 -0.06 13.96 -18.49
CA ARG A 213 -1.20 13.78 -19.41
C ARG A 213 -0.77 13.52 -20.84
N THR A 214 0.28 14.17 -21.31
CA THR A 214 0.81 13.94 -22.67
C THR A 214 1.38 12.53 -22.80
N LEU A 215 2.15 12.05 -21.82
CA LEU A 215 2.70 10.69 -21.82
C LEU A 215 1.61 9.61 -21.73
N CYS A 216 0.51 9.90 -21.04
CA CYS A 216 -0.62 8.98 -20.90
C CYS A 216 -1.59 8.96 -22.08
N ARG A 217 -1.29 9.62 -23.19
CA ARG A 217 -2.12 9.57 -24.41
C ARG A 217 -1.86 8.28 -25.17
N GLU A 218 -2.88 7.76 -25.82
CA GLU A 218 -2.80 6.52 -26.61
C GLU A 218 -1.85 6.61 -27.81
N ASP A 219 -1.60 7.84 -28.31
CA ASP A 219 -0.66 8.13 -29.40
C ASP A 219 0.77 8.41 -28.92
N SER A 220 1.05 8.26 -27.62
CA SER A 220 2.37 8.44 -27.04
C SER A 220 3.21 7.16 -27.15
N ASP A 221 4.52 7.33 -27.37
CA ASP A 221 5.49 6.22 -27.32
C ASP A 221 5.53 5.51 -25.93
N ALA A 222 5.11 6.20 -24.88
CA ALA A 222 5.02 5.66 -23.51
C ALA A 222 3.76 4.82 -23.27
N TRP A 223 2.78 4.89 -24.17
CA TRP A 223 1.48 4.27 -23.96
C TRP A 223 1.51 2.76 -23.73
N PRO A 224 2.35 1.95 -24.41
CA PRO A 224 2.40 0.51 -24.14
C PRO A 224 2.68 0.16 -22.67
N GLU A 225 3.67 0.81 -22.04
CA GLU A 225 4.05 0.59 -20.65
C GLU A 225 3.06 1.20 -19.67
N ILE A 226 2.55 2.40 -19.99
CA ILE A 226 1.55 3.08 -19.16
C ILE A 226 0.24 2.30 -19.16
N SER A 227 -0.23 1.86 -20.31
CA SER A 227 -1.46 1.07 -20.42
C SER A 227 -1.34 -0.30 -19.75
N PHE A 228 -0.17 -0.93 -19.79
CA PHE A 228 0.12 -2.13 -19.04
C PHE A 228 0.04 -1.89 -17.51
N SER A 229 0.58 -0.79 -17.02
CA SER A 229 0.49 -0.41 -15.61
C SER A 229 -0.96 -0.18 -15.17
N TYR A 230 -1.78 0.44 -16.02
CA TYR A 230 -3.22 0.60 -15.79
C TYR A 230 -3.93 -0.75 -15.69
N PHE A 231 -3.68 -1.63 -16.67
CA PHE A 231 -4.24 -2.97 -16.70
C PHE A 231 -3.87 -3.75 -15.44
N LEU A 232 -2.61 -3.76 -15.05
CA LEU A 232 -2.12 -4.51 -13.90
C LEU A 232 -2.77 -4.04 -12.59
N GLN A 233 -2.88 -2.72 -12.39
CA GLN A 233 -3.54 -2.18 -11.20
C GLN A 233 -5.05 -2.43 -11.21
N TYR A 234 -5.70 -2.45 -12.36
CA TYR A 234 -7.10 -2.84 -12.50
C TYR A 234 -7.32 -4.31 -12.11
N VAL A 235 -6.47 -5.21 -12.60
CA VAL A 235 -6.53 -6.65 -12.24
C VAL A 235 -6.34 -6.83 -10.73
N LEU A 236 -5.31 -6.22 -10.16
CA LEU A 236 -5.04 -6.30 -8.72
C LEU A 236 -6.20 -5.74 -7.88
N HIS A 237 -6.77 -4.59 -8.30
CA HIS A 237 -7.94 -4.01 -7.65
C HIS A 237 -9.11 -4.99 -7.63
N ASN A 238 -9.46 -5.56 -8.77
CA ASN A 238 -10.59 -6.48 -8.88
C ASN A 238 -10.38 -7.76 -8.07
N GLN A 239 -9.18 -8.33 -8.13
CA GLN A 239 -8.85 -9.52 -7.35
C GLN A 239 -8.90 -9.23 -5.85
N PHE A 240 -8.33 -8.12 -5.40
CA PHE A 240 -8.36 -7.78 -3.97
C PHE A 240 -9.77 -7.43 -3.50
N LYS A 241 -10.52 -6.67 -4.29
CA LYS A 241 -11.92 -6.36 -4.00
C LYS A 241 -12.77 -7.63 -3.87
N SER A 242 -12.56 -8.58 -4.77
CA SER A 242 -13.22 -9.90 -4.72
C SER A 242 -12.92 -10.65 -3.42
N VAL A 243 -11.65 -10.67 -2.98
CA VAL A 243 -11.24 -11.29 -1.71
C VAL A 243 -11.89 -10.56 -0.53
N SER A 244 -11.91 -9.24 -0.54
CA SER A 244 -12.51 -8.43 0.52
C SER A 244 -14.00 -8.67 0.67
N ASP A 245 -14.71 -8.69 -0.45
CA ASP A 245 -16.17 -8.95 -0.47
C ASP A 245 -16.46 -10.40 -0.02
N TYR A 246 -15.61 -11.34 -0.42
CA TYR A 246 -15.69 -12.73 0.04
C TYR A 246 -15.48 -12.84 1.55
N ALA A 247 -14.48 -12.16 2.10
CA ALA A 247 -14.20 -12.14 3.53
C ALA A 247 -15.39 -11.57 4.32
N ARG A 248 -15.92 -10.42 3.89
CA ARG A 248 -17.12 -9.79 4.49
C ARG A 248 -18.31 -10.73 4.49
N LYS A 249 -18.61 -11.37 3.35
CA LYS A 249 -19.70 -12.36 3.20
C LYS A 249 -19.55 -13.54 4.15
N ASN A 250 -18.32 -13.93 4.48
CA ASN A 250 -18.00 -15.05 5.37
C ASN A 250 -17.79 -14.62 6.83
N GLY A 251 -18.02 -13.35 7.19
CA GLY A 251 -17.87 -12.81 8.54
C GLY A 251 -16.43 -12.77 9.03
N VAL A 252 -15.47 -12.62 8.10
CA VAL A 252 -14.04 -12.44 8.37
C VAL A 252 -13.67 -11.00 8.04
N VAL A 253 -13.11 -10.31 9.01
CA VAL A 253 -12.61 -8.93 8.89
C VAL A 253 -11.21 -8.96 8.31
N LEU A 254 -10.98 -8.26 7.22
CA LEU A 254 -9.64 -7.99 6.73
C LEU A 254 -9.10 -6.71 7.39
N LYS A 255 -7.97 -6.85 8.07
CA LYS A 255 -7.29 -5.75 8.76
C LYS A 255 -5.99 -5.43 8.03
N GLY A 256 -5.92 -4.22 7.47
CA GLY A 256 -4.73 -3.71 6.81
C GLY A 256 -3.68 -3.21 7.79
N ASP A 257 -2.45 -3.12 7.33
CA ASP A 257 -1.36 -2.46 8.03
C ASP A 257 -0.95 -1.20 7.26
N LEU A 258 -0.93 -0.08 7.97
CA LEU A 258 -0.68 1.23 7.40
C LEU A 258 0.73 1.69 7.79
N PRO A 259 1.70 1.69 6.85
CA PRO A 259 3.01 2.27 7.11
C PRO A 259 2.91 3.73 7.50
N ILE A 260 3.70 4.17 8.48
CA ILE A 260 3.73 5.60 8.84
C ILE A 260 4.27 6.45 7.68
N GLY A 261 5.27 5.99 6.95
CA GLY A 261 5.92 6.73 5.90
C GLY A 261 5.68 6.20 4.48
N VAL A 262 6.34 6.84 3.54
CA VAL A 262 6.50 6.42 2.13
C VAL A 262 7.96 6.57 1.73
N SER A 263 8.41 5.85 0.71
CA SER A 263 9.77 6.01 0.21
C SER A 263 10.06 7.47 -0.16
N ARG A 264 11.28 7.92 0.11
CA ARG A 264 11.77 9.25 -0.32
C ARG A 264 11.65 9.45 -1.83
N THR A 265 11.75 8.37 -2.58
CA THR A 265 11.61 8.34 -4.03
C THR A 265 10.23 7.89 -4.50
N SER A 266 9.20 7.98 -3.64
CA SER A 266 7.83 7.58 -3.97
C SER A 266 7.15 8.51 -4.99
N VAL A 267 6.09 8.00 -5.59
CA VAL A 267 5.17 8.78 -6.43
C VAL A 267 4.64 10.00 -5.69
N GLU A 268 4.27 9.84 -4.42
CA GLU A 268 3.71 10.92 -3.60
C GLU A 268 4.76 11.98 -3.27
N ALA A 269 6.01 11.60 -3.01
CA ALA A 269 7.10 12.56 -2.81
C ALA A 269 7.41 13.34 -4.09
N TRP A 270 7.26 12.72 -5.26
CA TRP A 270 7.42 13.37 -6.56
C TRP A 270 6.24 14.30 -6.90
N THR A 271 4.99 13.85 -6.67
CA THR A 271 3.78 14.59 -7.10
C THR A 271 3.33 15.65 -6.11
N GLU A 272 3.54 15.43 -4.82
CA GLU A 272 3.03 16.27 -3.73
C GLU A 272 4.14 16.59 -2.70
N PRO A 273 5.33 17.07 -3.11
CA PRO A 273 6.50 17.28 -2.24
C PRO A 273 6.23 18.24 -1.08
N LYS A 274 5.22 19.10 -1.18
CA LYS A 274 4.83 20.05 -0.13
C LYS A 274 4.44 19.40 1.19
N TYR A 275 4.05 18.11 1.16
CA TYR A 275 3.64 17.36 2.36
C TYR A 275 4.80 16.66 3.07
N PHE A 276 6.01 16.75 2.51
CA PHE A 276 7.18 16.01 3.02
C PHE A 276 8.35 16.93 3.32
N ASN A 277 9.02 16.69 4.45
CA ASN A 277 10.29 17.34 4.80
C ASN A 277 11.42 16.49 4.20
N MET A 278 11.86 16.85 3.00
CA MET A 278 12.85 16.08 2.24
C MET A 278 14.28 16.21 2.78
N ASN A 279 14.53 17.10 3.74
CA ASN A 279 15.80 17.29 4.45
C ASN A 279 15.92 16.48 5.76
N GLY A 280 14.83 15.84 6.19
CA GLY A 280 14.79 14.98 7.37
C GLY A 280 14.45 13.53 7.02
N GLN A 281 14.76 12.63 7.92
CA GLN A 281 14.46 11.19 7.84
C GLN A 281 13.78 10.76 9.12
N ALA A 282 12.67 10.03 9.01
CA ALA A 282 12.02 9.46 10.17
C ALA A 282 12.85 8.32 10.76
N GLY A 283 12.76 8.15 12.06
CA GLY A 283 13.45 7.10 12.78
C GLY A 283 12.92 6.92 14.20
N ALA A 284 13.72 6.28 15.04
CA ALA A 284 13.48 6.14 16.46
C ALA A 284 14.77 6.42 17.27
N PRO A 285 14.63 6.98 18.48
CA PRO A 285 15.77 7.19 19.36
C PRO A 285 16.37 5.84 19.80
N PRO A 286 17.59 5.85 20.39
CA PRO A 286 18.13 4.67 21.06
C PRO A 286 17.19 4.12 22.11
N ASP A 287 17.07 2.79 22.14
CA ASP A 287 16.30 2.04 23.12
C ASP A 287 16.97 0.67 23.44
N ASP A 288 16.31 -0.15 24.23
CA ASP A 288 16.83 -1.47 24.61
C ASP A 288 16.93 -2.45 23.43
N PHE A 289 16.23 -2.20 22.33
CA PHE A 289 16.26 -3.02 21.10
C PHE A 289 17.27 -2.53 20.09
N SER A 290 17.57 -1.21 20.08
CA SER A 290 18.50 -0.59 19.15
C SER A 290 19.32 0.49 19.85
N MET A 291 20.53 0.13 20.31
CA MET A 291 21.44 1.05 21.02
C MET A 291 21.84 2.28 20.19
N ASN A 292 21.83 2.17 18.85
CA ASN A 292 22.16 3.25 17.93
C ASN A 292 20.92 3.99 17.41
N GLY A 293 19.72 3.69 17.96
CA GLY A 293 18.48 4.14 17.39
C GLY A 293 18.21 3.54 16.02
N GLN A 294 17.15 3.99 15.37
CA GLN A 294 16.78 3.52 14.04
C GLN A 294 16.66 4.72 13.09
N ASN A 295 17.09 4.54 11.85
CA ASN A 295 16.82 5.44 10.75
C ASN A 295 16.03 4.68 9.69
N TRP A 296 14.80 5.10 9.44
CA TRP A 296 13.89 4.43 8.50
C TRP A 296 13.98 5.00 7.09
N LEU A 297 14.80 6.03 6.86
CA LEU A 297 15.15 6.61 5.56
C LEU A 297 14.02 7.32 4.81
N PHE A 298 12.78 7.26 5.23
CA PHE A 298 11.68 7.98 4.59
C PHE A 298 11.54 9.41 5.15
N PRO A 299 11.04 10.37 4.34
CA PRO A 299 10.90 11.76 4.77
C PRO A 299 9.85 11.89 5.87
N THR A 300 10.04 12.85 6.78
CA THR A 300 9.01 13.21 7.75
C THR A 300 7.90 14.03 7.09
N TYR A 301 6.73 14.12 7.74
CA TYR A 301 5.61 14.88 7.22
C TYR A 301 5.67 16.35 7.58
N ASN A 302 5.33 17.21 6.62
CA ASN A 302 5.04 18.63 6.85
C ASN A 302 3.59 18.79 7.31
N TRP A 303 3.38 18.61 8.62
CA TRP A 303 2.06 18.67 9.23
C TRP A 303 1.37 20.01 9.05
N ASP A 304 2.13 21.13 9.07
CA ASP A 304 1.59 22.49 8.84
C ASP A 304 1.00 22.65 7.44
N ALA A 305 1.63 22.02 6.44
CA ALA A 305 1.10 22.01 5.08
C ALA A 305 -0.16 21.12 4.96
N MET A 306 -0.18 19.99 5.66
CA MET A 306 -1.33 19.09 5.67
C MET A 306 -2.53 19.68 6.42
N GLU A 307 -2.31 20.39 7.52
CA GLU A 307 -3.37 21.07 8.28
C GLU A 307 -4.10 22.12 7.42
N LYS A 308 -3.36 22.91 6.63
CA LYS A 308 -3.92 23.96 5.75
C LYS A 308 -4.95 23.47 4.75
N ASP A 309 -4.87 22.20 4.34
CA ASP A 309 -5.86 21.58 3.45
C ASP A 309 -6.73 20.52 4.17
N ASN A 310 -6.79 20.61 5.51
CA ASN A 310 -7.60 19.74 6.34
C ASN A 310 -7.22 18.25 6.19
N PHE A 311 -5.91 17.96 6.13
CA PHE A 311 -5.34 16.61 6.01
C PHE A 311 -5.89 15.80 4.82
N SER A 312 -6.10 16.49 3.68
CA SER A 312 -6.71 15.88 2.50
C SER A 312 -5.94 14.66 1.99
N TRP A 313 -4.61 14.69 2.11
CA TRP A 313 -3.74 13.57 1.73
C TRP A 313 -4.04 12.29 2.55
N TRP A 314 -4.15 12.41 3.88
CA TRP A 314 -4.48 11.29 4.76
C TRP A 314 -5.90 10.78 4.52
N LYS A 315 -6.86 11.69 4.31
CA LYS A 315 -8.25 11.31 3.99
C LYS A 315 -8.34 10.47 2.72
N LYS A 316 -7.61 10.87 1.66
CA LYS A 316 -7.54 10.10 0.41
C LYS A 316 -6.90 8.72 0.61
N ARG A 317 -5.81 8.66 1.40
CA ARG A 317 -5.13 7.40 1.73
C ARG A 317 -6.07 6.44 2.45
N PHE A 318 -6.76 6.89 3.50
CA PHE A 318 -7.73 6.06 4.22
C PHE A 318 -8.91 5.66 3.33
N ALA A 319 -9.44 6.57 2.53
CA ALA A 319 -10.53 6.27 1.59
C ALA A 319 -10.13 5.15 0.62
N LYS A 320 -8.92 5.21 0.06
CA LYS A 320 -8.45 4.15 -0.86
C LYS A 320 -8.27 2.81 -0.16
N LEU A 321 -7.70 2.80 1.03
CA LEU A 321 -7.51 1.56 1.78
C LEU A 321 -8.84 0.91 2.20
N SER A 322 -9.91 1.71 2.41
CA SER A 322 -11.24 1.20 2.75
C SER A 322 -11.91 0.42 1.60
N ASP A 323 -11.40 0.48 0.37
CA ASP A 323 -11.82 -0.39 -0.72
C ASP A 323 -11.59 -1.87 -0.35
N TYR A 324 -10.53 -2.15 0.41
CA TYR A 324 -10.05 -3.51 0.67
C TYR A 324 -10.18 -3.95 2.12
N PHE A 325 -10.06 -3.03 3.07
CA PHE A 325 -9.95 -3.34 4.48
C PHE A 325 -11.12 -2.79 5.29
N ASP A 326 -11.52 -3.54 6.30
CA ASP A 326 -12.59 -3.15 7.23
C ASP A 326 -12.05 -2.40 8.45
N CYS A 327 -10.75 -2.60 8.76
CA CYS A 327 -10.04 -1.86 9.80
C CYS A 327 -8.54 -1.83 9.51
N PHE A 328 -7.80 -0.99 10.25
CA PHE A 328 -6.38 -0.77 10.05
C PHE A 328 -5.60 -0.91 11.36
N ARG A 329 -4.39 -1.44 11.28
CA ARG A 329 -3.32 -1.16 12.22
C ARG A 329 -2.57 0.08 11.70
N ILE A 330 -2.40 1.07 12.53
CA ILE A 330 -1.54 2.22 12.22
C ILE A 330 -0.18 1.91 12.82
N ASP A 331 0.82 1.75 11.95
CA ASP A 331 2.19 1.60 12.39
C ASP A 331 2.72 2.91 12.97
N HIS A 332 3.50 2.82 14.06
CA HIS A 332 4.11 3.97 14.72
C HIS A 332 3.18 5.16 14.94
N ILE A 333 2.05 4.96 15.63
CA ILE A 333 1.03 6.01 15.89
C ILE A 333 1.61 7.27 16.50
N LEU A 334 2.71 7.19 17.26
CA LEU A 334 3.38 8.36 17.83
C LEU A 334 3.84 9.35 16.77
N GLY A 335 4.16 8.88 15.57
CA GLY A 335 4.57 9.73 14.44
C GLY A 335 3.53 10.72 13.96
N PHE A 336 2.25 10.57 14.38
CA PHE A 336 1.18 11.55 14.13
C PHE A 336 1.21 12.71 15.11
N PHE A 337 1.94 12.61 16.21
CA PHE A 337 2.05 13.64 17.24
C PHE A 337 3.46 14.21 17.30
N ARG A 338 4.45 13.36 17.24
CA ARG A 338 5.88 13.68 17.18
C ARG A 338 6.63 12.51 16.58
N ILE A 339 7.66 12.78 15.80
CA ILE A 339 8.51 11.76 15.21
C ILE A 339 9.97 12.10 15.50
N TRP A 340 10.77 11.07 15.71
CA TRP A 340 12.22 11.22 15.77
C TRP A 340 12.74 11.52 14.37
N GLU A 341 13.39 12.69 14.20
CA GLU A 341 13.92 13.10 12.91
C GLU A 341 15.44 13.04 12.90
N VAL A 342 15.98 12.34 11.90
CA VAL A 342 17.42 12.22 11.65
C VAL A 342 17.75 13.06 10.42
N PRO A 343 18.70 14.03 10.50
CA PRO A 343 19.14 14.80 9.34
C PRO A 343 19.70 13.89 8.25
N CYS A 344 19.52 14.25 6.97
CA CYS A 344 19.86 13.38 5.83
C CYS A 344 21.36 13.04 5.70
N GLU A 345 22.24 13.85 6.29
CA GLU A 345 23.68 13.61 6.32
C GLU A 345 24.11 12.53 7.32
N TYR A 346 23.20 12.06 8.18
CA TYR A 346 23.48 11.01 9.16
C TYR A 346 22.79 9.70 8.81
N VAL A 347 23.47 8.59 9.11
CA VAL A 347 22.96 7.24 8.89
C VAL A 347 22.32 6.65 10.14
N GLN A 348 22.86 6.99 11.33
CA GLN A 348 22.43 6.39 12.60
C GLN A 348 21.31 7.18 13.23
N GLY A 349 20.33 6.46 13.80
CA GLY A 349 19.23 7.05 14.57
C GLY A 349 19.69 7.87 15.78
N LEU A 350 20.85 7.55 16.34
CA LEU A 350 21.47 8.30 17.46
C LEU A 350 21.65 9.79 17.16
N CYS A 351 21.83 10.17 15.90
CA CYS A 351 22.04 11.56 15.46
C CYS A 351 20.74 12.34 15.27
N GLY A 352 19.58 11.76 15.62
CA GLY A 352 18.29 12.41 15.51
C GLY A 352 17.92 13.30 16.70
N HIS A 353 16.78 13.96 16.61
CA HIS A 353 16.21 14.83 17.63
C HIS A 353 14.68 14.79 17.63
#